data_5c742da78f014c4ba946e38cc2544846
#
_entry.id   5c742da78f014c4ba946e38cc2544846
#
_cell.length_a   1.000
_cell.length_b   1.000
_cell.length_c   1.000
_cell.angle_alpha   90.00
_cell.angle_beta   90.00
_cell.angle_gamma   90.00
#
_symmetry.space_group_name_H-M   'P 1'
#
loop_
_entity.id
_entity.type
_entity.pdbx_description
1 polymer ?
#
loop_
_entity_poly.entity_id
_entity_poly.type
_entity_poly.pdbx_seq_one_letter_code
_entity_poly.pdbx_strand_id
1 'polypeptide(L)'
;MYSSYSTLQRKQLTKQVYTDTQSTYLLVYAPGRHQALEHALENQLHRKFRLVTELAPALTDSVEGVLLVSEDLECTSTALTYFAAALRTGADFVVCDAAFGFDGSTALYLSTQHIPCSRCAMVSRKLLDRVRAAARGRDSVTELLRLATAMAENCRRIPQSLLHFRRELCADDVFSADGKRALILSHELTMTGAPIVLTSAVPVLRSMGFEVVVLGPADDGSLPLFLDAGAAVVTRSDCVMNSSLWGLATSADFVLANTVVEAAAVSTLNGSFVPVLWWLHDAFAGYPFIAHKIPKTLGSNVHVCAVGSHATAAMHSVRPDFSIEQLIYGLPDYAQESFPPYDISYAGGRPLFVTVGSFEPRKGQDIFCNAIRLLKPEVRQKAAFLFVGKAADKSLKNAVDALVEDYPDTVFYRKRLERPEIKSLMDQCACVVCASRDDPMPTFVTEGLIFGKPSIVSEHTGTAGLVTEGVDGFVYRDDDPAQLEKLLCWAIEHPAELAAMHDDCRALYERYYSKEAFARTLTTAVKELTEKVEQWNNK
;
A
#
# COMPACT_ATOMS: atom_id res chain seq x y z
N MET A 1 0.82 -10.50 8.29
CA MET A 1 1.20 -11.89 8.60
C MET A 1 2.60 -12.28 8.10
N TYR A 2 3.25 -11.46 7.27
CA TYR A 2 4.56 -11.75 6.65
C TYR A 2 5.78 -11.50 7.55
N SER A 3 5.74 -10.58 8.50
CA SER A 3 6.90 -10.20 9.32
C SER A 3 6.99 -10.92 10.68
N SER A 4 6.00 -11.72 11.08
CA SER A 4 5.91 -12.23 12.45
C SER A 4 6.32 -13.70 12.67
N TYR A 5 6.66 -14.44 11.61
CA TYR A 5 7.22 -15.78 11.83
C TYR A 5 8.71 -15.66 12.20
N SER A 6 8.99 -15.83 13.48
CA SER A 6 10.38 -15.93 13.97
C SER A 6 11.12 -17.03 13.21
N THR A 7 12.45 -16.90 13.09
CA THR A 7 13.31 -17.91 12.46
C THR A 7 13.10 -19.31 13.07
N LEU A 8 12.70 -19.37 14.32
CA LEU A 8 12.41 -20.60 15.04
C LEU A 8 11.08 -21.25 14.54
N GLN A 9 10.03 -20.45 14.36
CA GLN A 9 8.74 -20.92 13.83
C GLN A 9 8.87 -21.37 12.37
N ARG A 10 9.67 -20.67 11.55
CA ARG A 10 9.99 -21.12 10.18
C ARG A 10 10.70 -22.48 10.19
N LYS A 11 11.68 -22.68 11.06
CA LYS A 11 12.39 -23.96 11.20
C LYS A 11 11.46 -25.10 11.67
N GLN A 12 10.57 -24.85 12.61
CA GLN A 12 9.59 -25.82 13.09
C GLN A 12 8.56 -26.17 12.00
N LEU A 13 8.01 -25.17 11.30
CA LEU A 13 7.09 -25.39 10.19
C LEU A 13 7.76 -26.19 9.07
N THR A 14 8.98 -25.83 8.70
CA THR A 14 9.75 -26.55 7.67
C THR A 14 10.00 -28.01 8.06
N LYS A 15 10.30 -28.27 9.34
CA LYS A 15 10.53 -29.65 9.82
C LYS A 15 9.26 -30.50 9.79
N GLN A 16 8.11 -29.94 10.19
CA GLN A 16 6.81 -30.63 10.15
C GLN A 16 6.38 -30.91 8.70
N VAL A 17 6.46 -29.91 7.83
CA VAL A 17 6.17 -30.04 6.40
C VAL A 17 7.08 -31.08 5.75
N TYR A 18 8.38 -31.08 6.09
CA TYR A 18 9.34 -32.05 5.60
C TYR A 18 8.97 -33.49 5.94
N THR A 19 8.61 -33.74 7.19
CA THR A 19 8.27 -35.12 7.65
C THR A 19 7.05 -35.67 6.93
N ASP A 20 6.03 -34.85 6.71
CA ASP A 20 4.75 -35.28 6.13
C ASP A 20 4.78 -35.48 4.62
N THR A 21 5.77 -34.93 3.91
CA THR A 21 5.79 -34.90 2.44
C THR A 21 6.72 -35.93 1.78
N GLN A 22 7.53 -36.66 2.54
CA GLN A 22 8.52 -37.58 1.98
C GLN A 22 7.93 -38.76 1.18
N SER A 23 6.63 -39.01 1.28
CA SER A 23 5.94 -40.06 0.48
C SER A 23 5.57 -39.58 -0.94
N THR A 24 5.42 -38.27 -1.17
CA THR A 24 4.97 -37.67 -2.44
C THR A 24 6.06 -37.79 -3.51
N TYR A 25 5.74 -38.40 -4.65
CA TYR A 25 6.69 -38.51 -5.76
C TYR A 25 6.43 -37.45 -6.82
N LEU A 26 7.47 -36.63 -7.10
CA LEU A 26 7.41 -35.51 -8.00
C LEU A 26 8.28 -35.74 -9.25
N LEU A 27 7.85 -35.16 -10.38
CA LEU A 27 8.74 -34.93 -11.51
C LEU A 27 9.09 -33.45 -11.57
N VAL A 28 10.30 -33.16 -12.03
CA VAL A 28 10.73 -31.83 -12.50
C VAL A 28 10.91 -31.93 -13.99
N TYR A 29 10.01 -31.31 -14.76
CA TYR A 29 10.07 -31.32 -16.22
C TYR A 29 10.68 -30.03 -16.74
N ALA A 30 11.87 -30.13 -17.25
CA ALA A 30 12.67 -29.03 -17.78
C ALA A 30 13.29 -29.45 -19.13
N PRO A 31 12.63 -29.18 -20.26
CA PRO A 31 13.15 -29.55 -21.57
C PRO A 31 14.34 -28.65 -21.94
N GLY A 32 15.47 -29.26 -22.29
CA GLY A 32 16.71 -28.55 -22.59
C GLY A 32 17.75 -28.70 -21.48
N ARG A 33 18.78 -27.84 -21.52
CA ARG A 33 19.87 -27.83 -20.55
C ARG A 33 19.63 -26.72 -19.51
N HIS A 34 19.50 -27.11 -18.27
CA HIS A 34 19.20 -26.25 -17.13
C HIS A 34 20.26 -26.41 -16.03
N GLN A 35 21.44 -25.83 -16.25
CA GLN A 35 22.60 -26.08 -15.41
C GLN A 35 22.43 -25.54 -13.97
N ALA A 36 21.81 -24.37 -13.81
CA ALA A 36 21.55 -23.79 -12.50
C ALA A 36 20.51 -24.61 -11.72
N LEU A 37 19.45 -25.06 -12.41
CA LEU A 37 18.42 -25.93 -11.84
C LEU A 37 18.98 -27.30 -11.41
N GLU A 38 19.78 -27.94 -12.26
CA GLU A 38 20.43 -29.22 -11.95
C GLU A 38 21.23 -29.14 -10.66
N HIS A 39 22.08 -28.12 -10.53
CA HIS A 39 22.86 -27.88 -9.30
C HIS A 39 21.97 -27.59 -8.06
N ALA A 40 20.92 -26.78 -8.22
CA ALA A 40 20.01 -26.47 -7.14
C ALA A 40 19.21 -27.69 -6.65
N LEU A 41 18.91 -28.64 -7.56
CA LEU A 41 18.17 -29.87 -7.21
C LEU A 41 19.01 -30.86 -6.40
N GLU A 42 20.34 -30.86 -6.51
CA GLU A 42 21.22 -31.69 -5.68
C GLU A 42 21.05 -31.43 -4.18
N ASN A 43 20.69 -30.21 -3.82
CA ASN A 43 20.57 -29.74 -2.43
C ASN A 43 19.14 -29.78 -1.88
N GLN A 44 18.15 -30.35 -2.60
CA GLN A 44 16.77 -30.41 -2.12
C GLN A 44 16.63 -31.32 -0.90
N LEU A 45 15.83 -30.86 0.08
CA LEU A 45 15.46 -31.66 1.25
C LEU A 45 14.46 -32.77 0.89
N HIS A 46 13.55 -32.50 -0.05
CA HIS A 46 12.66 -33.51 -0.60
C HIS A 46 13.43 -34.43 -1.56
N ARG A 47 13.45 -35.75 -1.31
CA ARG A 47 14.30 -36.68 -2.05
C ARG A 47 13.54 -37.56 -3.05
N LYS A 48 12.21 -37.59 -3.02
CA LYS A 48 11.40 -38.35 -3.95
C LYS A 48 11.02 -37.53 -5.18
N PHE A 49 12.01 -37.22 -6.00
CA PHE A 49 11.79 -36.55 -7.27
C PHE A 49 12.73 -37.08 -8.36
N ARG A 50 12.39 -36.78 -9.61
CA ARG A 50 13.23 -37.05 -10.79
C ARG A 50 13.16 -35.86 -11.75
N LEU A 51 14.33 -35.40 -12.20
CA LEU A 51 14.45 -34.44 -13.29
C LEU A 51 14.33 -35.19 -14.64
N VAL A 52 13.52 -34.64 -15.55
CA VAL A 52 13.27 -35.23 -16.86
C VAL A 52 13.21 -34.16 -17.94
N THR A 53 13.74 -34.49 -19.12
CA THR A 53 13.71 -33.64 -20.32
C THR A 53 12.58 -34.04 -21.29
N GLU A 54 12.01 -35.23 -21.10
CA GLU A 54 10.86 -35.73 -21.83
C GLU A 54 9.77 -36.12 -20.84
N LEU A 55 8.57 -35.57 -21.01
CA LEU A 55 7.50 -35.73 -20.04
C LEU A 55 6.74 -37.06 -20.20
N ALA A 56 6.34 -37.40 -21.43
CA ALA A 56 5.44 -38.54 -21.66
C ALA A 56 5.98 -39.89 -21.15
N PRO A 57 7.24 -40.28 -21.41
CA PRO A 57 7.74 -41.57 -20.93
C PRO A 57 8.00 -41.59 -19.42
N ALA A 58 8.07 -40.43 -18.76
CA ALA A 58 8.35 -40.34 -17.34
C ALA A 58 7.09 -40.39 -16.45
N LEU A 59 5.90 -40.22 -17.03
CA LEU A 59 4.62 -40.19 -16.30
C LEU A 59 4.17 -41.61 -15.96
N THR A 60 4.53 -42.06 -14.76
CA THR A 60 4.02 -43.32 -14.17
C THR A 60 2.87 -43.05 -13.21
N ASP A 61 2.13 -44.07 -12.80
CA ASP A 61 1.01 -43.97 -11.85
C ASP A 61 1.42 -43.46 -10.46
N SER A 62 2.69 -43.58 -10.12
CA SER A 62 3.24 -43.11 -8.84
C SER A 62 3.49 -41.60 -8.80
N VAL A 63 3.45 -40.89 -9.94
CA VAL A 63 3.71 -39.43 -10.01
C VAL A 63 2.49 -38.66 -9.53
N GLU A 64 2.64 -37.89 -8.45
CA GLU A 64 1.58 -37.11 -7.85
C GLU A 64 1.56 -35.67 -8.38
N GLY A 65 2.71 -35.10 -8.79
CA GLY A 65 2.81 -33.78 -9.36
C GLY A 65 4.04 -33.57 -10.22
N VAL A 66 3.97 -32.55 -11.06
CA VAL A 66 5.04 -32.18 -11.97
C VAL A 66 5.35 -30.70 -11.83
N LEU A 67 6.60 -30.36 -11.49
CA LEU A 67 7.13 -29.01 -11.60
C LEU A 67 7.48 -28.75 -13.05
N LEU A 68 6.71 -27.86 -13.69
CA LEU A 68 6.94 -27.44 -15.06
C LEU A 68 7.91 -26.25 -15.03
N VAL A 69 9.04 -26.34 -15.73
CA VAL A 69 10.11 -25.31 -15.76
C VAL A 69 10.39 -24.91 -17.18
N SER A 70 10.17 -23.64 -17.53
CA SER A 70 10.33 -23.13 -18.91
C SER A 70 11.69 -22.49 -19.19
N GLU A 71 12.47 -22.18 -18.17
CA GLU A 71 13.79 -21.55 -18.31
C GLU A 71 14.71 -21.93 -17.16
N ASP A 72 16.02 -21.69 -17.31
CA ASP A 72 17.00 -22.01 -16.27
C ASP A 72 16.80 -21.11 -15.04
N LEU A 73 16.76 -21.74 -13.86
CA LEU A 73 16.53 -21.07 -12.59
C LEU A 73 17.24 -21.79 -11.44
N GLU A 74 17.44 -21.10 -10.35
CA GLU A 74 17.81 -21.69 -9.08
C GLU A 74 16.58 -21.88 -8.20
N CYS A 75 16.61 -22.84 -7.29
CA CYS A 75 15.57 -23.02 -6.30
C CYS A 75 16.16 -23.28 -4.90
N THR A 76 15.45 -22.84 -3.86
CA THR A 76 15.87 -23.09 -2.50
C THR A 76 15.83 -24.57 -2.17
N SER A 77 16.64 -25.03 -1.20
CA SER A 77 16.67 -26.44 -0.78
C SER A 77 15.33 -26.99 -0.25
N THR A 78 14.39 -26.10 0.06
CA THR A 78 13.06 -26.43 0.58
C THR A 78 11.95 -26.37 -0.49
N ALA A 79 12.26 -25.93 -1.71
CA ALA A 79 11.24 -25.67 -2.74
C ALA A 79 10.32 -26.86 -3.01
N LEU A 80 10.90 -28.03 -3.33
CA LEU A 80 10.11 -29.23 -3.61
C LEU A 80 9.30 -29.70 -2.40
N THR A 81 9.80 -29.49 -1.17
CA THR A 81 9.07 -29.81 0.06
C THR A 81 7.78 -29.00 0.19
N TYR A 82 7.86 -27.70 -0.06
CA TYR A 82 6.68 -26.83 0.00
C TYR A 82 5.69 -27.13 -1.12
N PHE A 83 6.15 -27.39 -2.33
CA PHE A 83 5.30 -27.80 -3.44
C PHE A 83 4.57 -29.13 -3.15
N ALA A 84 5.28 -30.11 -2.63
CA ALA A 84 4.69 -31.40 -2.22
C ALA A 84 3.62 -31.20 -1.14
N ALA A 85 3.88 -30.38 -0.13
CA ALA A 85 2.92 -30.07 0.93
C ALA A 85 1.64 -29.42 0.38
N ALA A 86 1.77 -28.49 -0.54
CA ALA A 86 0.62 -27.84 -1.16
C ALA A 86 -0.24 -28.81 -1.96
N LEU A 87 0.36 -29.75 -2.73
CA LEU A 87 -0.37 -30.79 -3.45
C LEU A 87 -1.16 -31.69 -2.49
N ARG A 88 -0.56 -32.11 -1.38
CA ARG A 88 -1.21 -32.98 -0.37
C ARG A 88 -2.41 -32.33 0.31
N THR A 89 -2.47 -31.01 0.34
CA THR A 89 -3.63 -30.26 0.84
C THR A 89 -4.70 -30.02 -0.23
N GLY A 90 -4.58 -30.67 -1.39
CA GLY A 90 -5.58 -30.66 -2.45
C GLY A 90 -5.38 -29.56 -3.50
N ALA A 91 -4.27 -28.82 -3.48
CA ALA A 91 -3.96 -27.87 -4.56
C ALA A 91 -3.69 -28.63 -5.86
N ASP A 92 -4.17 -28.12 -6.98
CA ASP A 92 -3.92 -28.67 -8.31
C ASP A 92 -2.94 -27.82 -9.13
N PHE A 93 -2.79 -26.54 -8.80
CA PHE A 93 -1.82 -25.62 -9.38
C PHE A 93 -1.15 -24.80 -8.29
N VAL A 94 0.18 -24.87 -8.17
CA VAL A 94 0.92 -24.24 -7.08
C VAL A 94 2.04 -23.39 -7.64
N VAL A 95 2.10 -22.17 -7.18
CA VAL A 95 3.17 -21.21 -7.46
C VAL A 95 3.76 -20.68 -6.17
N CYS A 96 4.88 -20.00 -6.28
CA CYS A 96 5.52 -19.31 -5.16
C CYS A 96 5.98 -17.91 -5.59
N ASP A 97 6.38 -17.13 -4.61
CA ASP A 97 7.10 -15.89 -4.89
C ASP A 97 8.43 -16.20 -5.59
N ALA A 98 8.87 -15.28 -6.42
CA ALA A 98 10.09 -15.43 -7.20
C ALA A 98 11.04 -14.23 -7.00
N ALA A 99 12.33 -14.51 -7.11
CA ALA A 99 13.38 -13.52 -7.14
C ALA A 99 13.96 -13.43 -8.56
N PHE A 100 14.30 -12.21 -8.98
CA PHE A 100 14.91 -11.93 -10.28
C PHE A 100 16.16 -11.08 -10.08
N GLY A 101 17.20 -11.30 -10.85
CA GLY A 101 18.41 -10.49 -10.85
C GLY A 101 19.67 -11.32 -10.98
N PHE A 102 20.75 -10.62 -11.25
CA PHE A 102 22.11 -11.13 -11.20
C PHE A 102 22.69 -10.86 -9.80
N ASP A 103 23.93 -10.59 -9.65
CA ASP A 103 24.59 -10.46 -8.35
C ASP A 103 24.09 -9.26 -7.51
N GLY A 104 23.50 -9.51 -6.34
CA GLY A 104 23.28 -8.56 -5.25
C GLY A 104 22.10 -7.60 -5.37
N SER A 105 21.49 -7.40 -6.52
CA SER A 105 20.29 -6.60 -6.70
C SER A 105 19.14 -7.49 -7.13
N THR A 106 18.32 -7.91 -6.18
CA THR A 106 17.22 -8.84 -6.43
C THR A 106 15.89 -8.13 -6.39
N ALA A 107 15.13 -8.18 -7.49
CA ALA A 107 13.72 -7.82 -7.49
C ALA A 107 12.90 -9.00 -6.97
N LEU A 108 12.03 -8.77 -5.99
CA LEU A 108 11.09 -9.75 -5.49
C LEU A 108 9.71 -9.50 -6.10
N TYR A 109 9.15 -10.51 -6.73
CA TYR A 109 7.78 -10.49 -7.22
C TYR A 109 6.86 -11.28 -6.30
N LEU A 110 5.78 -10.65 -5.84
CA LEU A 110 4.79 -11.20 -4.92
C LEU A 110 3.37 -10.95 -5.47
N SER A 111 2.53 -11.98 -5.46
CA SER A 111 1.14 -11.86 -5.88
C SER A 111 0.24 -12.82 -5.13
N THR A 112 -1.01 -12.43 -4.84
CA THR A 112 -1.98 -13.31 -4.18
C THR A 112 -3.01 -13.92 -5.12
N GLN A 113 -3.27 -13.30 -6.25
CA GLN A 113 -4.44 -13.61 -7.07
C GLN A 113 -4.12 -13.95 -8.53
N HIS A 114 -3.01 -13.47 -9.04
CA HIS A 114 -2.72 -13.60 -10.43
C HIS A 114 -1.30 -14.10 -10.62
N ILE A 115 -1.20 -15.11 -11.48
CA ILE A 115 0.06 -15.62 -11.93
C ILE A 115 0.04 -15.29 -13.42
N PRO A 116 0.56 -14.15 -13.77
CA PRO A 116 0.58 -13.78 -15.17
C PRO A 116 1.41 -14.77 -15.91
N CYS A 117 2.01 -15.17 -16.45
CA CYS A 117 2.83 -16.16 -17.10
C CYS A 117 3.80 -16.82 -16.10
N SER A 118 3.36 -17.78 -15.34
CA SER A 118 4.30 -18.53 -14.52
C SER A 118 5.31 -19.23 -15.44
N ARG A 119 6.57 -18.89 -15.24
CA ARG A 119 7.70 -19.57 -15.91
C ARG A 119 8.01 -20.90 -15.24
N CYS A 120 7.43 -21.10 -14.05
CA CYS A 120 7.58 -22.32 -13.27
C CYS A 120 6.39 -22.47 -12.31
N ALA A 121 5.75 -23.64 -12.36
CA ALA A 121 4.67 -23.98 -11.43
C ALA A 121 4.63 -25.49 -11.18
N MET A 122 4.18 -25.88 -9.98
CA MET A 122 3.85 -27.26 -9.66
C MET A 122 2.40 -27.53 -10.07
N VAL A 123 2.19 -28.57 -10.86
CA VAL A 123 0.88 -29.01 -11.36
C VAL A 123 0.60 -30.40 -10.84
N SER A 124 -0.60 -30.62 -10.25
CA SER A 124 -1.00 -31.96 -9.84
C SER A 124 -1.11 -32.90 -11.04
N ARG A 125 -0.90 -34.18 -10.81
CA ARG A 125 -1.03 -35.19 -11.88
C ARG A 125 -2.40 -35.11 -12.56
N LYS A 126 -3.46 -35.01 -11.79
CA LYS A 126 -4.84 -34.90 -12.29
C LYS A 126 -5.04 -33.71 -13.22
N LEU A 127 -4.54 -32.54 -12.83
CA LEU A 127 -4.63 -31.35 -13.70
C LEU A 127 -3.76 -31.52 -14.95
N LEU A 128 -2.54 -32.04 -14.79
CA LEU A 128 -1.62 -32.24 -15.93
C LEU A 128 -2.23 -33.16 -16.99
N ASP A 129 -2.88 -34.26 -16.62
CA ASP A 129 -3.53 -35.16 -17.58
C ASP A 129 -4.65 -34.45 -18.37
N ARG A 130 -5.44 -33.59 -17.71
CA ARG A 130 -6.45 -32.75 -18.36
C ARG A 130 -5.82 -31.74 -19.33
N VAL A 131 -4.76 -31.09 -18.89
CA VAL A 131 -4.01 -30.09 -19.66
C VAL A 131 -3.39 -30.71 -20.90
N ARG A 132 -2.75 -31.87 -20.78
CA ARG A 132 -2.15 -32.57 -21.91
C ARG A 132 -3.17 -33.04 -22.94
N ALA A 133 -4.35 -33.50 -22.47
CA ALA A 133 -5.45 -33.83 -23.35
C ALA A 133 -5.90 -32.59 -24.17
N ALA A 134 -5.98 -31.41 -23.53
CA ALA A 134 -6.32 -30.16 -24.19
C ALA A 134 -5.20 -29.65 -25.13
N ALA A 135 -3.96 -29.88 -24.79
CA ALA A 135 -2.78 -29.48 -25.58
C ALA A 135 -2.63 -30.24 -26.90
N ARG A 136 -3.32 -31.36 -27.08
CA ARG A 136 -3.31 -32.20 -28.29
C ARG A 136 -1.89 -32.54 -28.79
N GLY A 137 -1.01 -32.95 -27.88
CA GLY A 137 0.38 -33.33 -28.18
C GLY A 137 1.37 -32.16 -28.30
N ARG A 138 0.96 -30.93 -27.96
CA ARG A 138 1.85 -29.77 -27.80
C ARG A 138 2.35 -29.70 -26.36
N ASP A 139 3.37 -30.49 -26.03
CA ASP A 139 3.92 -30.61 -24.68
C ASP A 139 4.99 -29.54 -24.38
N SER A 140 4.94 -28.33 -25.02
CA SER A 140 5.84 -27.26 -24.62
C SER A 140 5.47 -26.77 -23.21
N VAL A 141 6.45 -26.50 -22.37
CA VAL A 141 6.21 -26.06 -20.97
C VAL A 141 5.36 -24.80 -20.93
N THR A 142 5.62 -23.85 -21.80
CA THR A 142 4.84 -22.58 -21.87
C THR A 142 3.37 -22.84 -22.17
N GLU A 143 3.05 -23.71 -23.10
CA GLU A 143 1.66 -24.06 -23.42
C GLU A 143 0.99 -24.86 -22.31
N LEU A 144 1.72 -25.80 -21.68
CA LEU A 144 1.23 -26.54 -20.54
C LEU A 144 0.94 -25.64 -19.35
N LEU A 145 1.82 -24.68 -19.03
CA LEU A 145 1.62 -23.67 -17.99
C LEU A 145 0.42 -22.78 -18.28
N ARG A 146 0.29 -22.29 -19.52
CA ARG A 146 -0.85 -21.46 -19.93
C ARG A 146 -2.19 -22.19 -19.78
N LEU A 147 -2.26 -23.45 -20.22
CA LEU A 147 -3.45 -24.27 -20.09
C LEU A 147 -3.72 -24.64 -18.63
N ALA A 148 -2.69 -24.96 -17.84
CA ALA A 148 -2.82 -25.30 -16.44
C ALA A 148 -3.38 -24.11 -15.64
N THR A 149 -2.90 -22.88 -15.89
CA THR A 149 -3.43 -21.68 -15.26
C THR A 149 -4.92 -21.47 -15.58
N ALA A 150 -5.34 -21.73 -16.83
CA ALA A 150 -6.74 -21.57 -17.26
C ALA A 150 -7.67 -22.68 -16.75
N MET A 151 -7.14 -23.90 -16.48
CA MET A 151 -7.94 -25.10 -16.15
C MET A 151 -7.87 -25.47 -14.66
N ALA A 152 -7.05 -24.81 -13.87
CA ALA A 152 -6.90 -25.08 -12.45
C ALA A 152 -8.17 -24.73 -11.67
N GLU A 153 -8.55 -25.58 -10.74
CA GLU A 153 -9.73 -25.42 -9.88
C GLU A 153 -9.32 -25.00 -8.46
N ASN A 154 -8.12 -25.42 -8.02
CA ASN A 154 -7.59 -25.13 -6.70
C ASN A 154 -6.15 -24.58 -6.80
N CYS A 155 -6.04 -23.31 -7.09
CA CYS A 155 -4.76 -22.61 -7.14
C CYS A 155 -4.26 -22.28 -5.74
N ARG A 156 -2.98 -22.53 -5.47
CA ARG A 156 -2.33 -22.16 -4.22
C ARG A 156 -1.05 -21.40 -4.48
N ARG A 157 -0.86 -20.30 -3.76
CA ARG A 157 0.40 -19.58 -3.69
C ARG A 157 1.13 -19.91 -2.39
N ILE A 158 2.42 -20.17 -2.50
CA ILE A 158 3.35 -20.27 -1.37
C ILE A 158 3.98 -18.90 -1.19
N PRO A 159 3.73 -18.19 -0.08
CA PRO A 159 4.23 -16.84 0.14
C PRO A 159 5.71 -16.84 0.58
N GLN A 160 6.57 -17.44 -0.22
CA GLN A 160 8.02 -17.51 -0.03
C GLN A 160 8.70 -17.47 -1.38
N SER A 161 9.81 -16.73 -1.48
CA SER A 161 10.67 -16.74 -2.65
C SER A 161 11.46 -18.06 -2.68
N LEU A 162 10.91 -19.06 -3.35
CA LEU A 162 11.51 -20.39 -3.50
C LEU A 162 12.28 -20.54 -4.80
N LEU A 163 12.05 -19.68 -5.78
CA LEU A 163 12.65 -19.70 -7.11
C LEU A 163 13.43 -18.41 -7.34
N HIS A 164 14.57 -18.52 -8.04
CA HIS A 164 15.39 -17.41 -8.41
C HIS A 164 15.77 -17.51 -9.89
N PHE A 165 15.33 -16.51 -10.67
CA PHE A 165 15.65 -16.37 -12.09
C PHE A 165 16.87 -15.47 -12.25
N ARG A 166 17.94 -15.99 -12.86
CA ARG A 166 19.21 -15.27 -13.07
C ARG A 166 19.13 -14.32 -14.27
N ARG A 167 18.15 -13.45 -14.28
CA ARG A 167 17.93 -12.39 -15.24
C ARG A 167 17.12 -11.26 -14.64
N GLU A 168 17.08 -10.12 -15.32
CA GLU A 168 16.21 -9.02 -14.93
C GLU A 168 14.74 -9.40 -15.09
N LEU A 169 13.90 -8.83 -14.21
CA LEU A 169 12.45 -8.95 -14.28
C LEU A 169 11.94 -8.11 -15.45
N CYS A 170 11.05 -8.68 -16.25
CA CYS A 170 10.42 -7.98 -17.38
C CYS A 170 8.89 -7.94 -17.24
N ALA A 171 8.23 -7.18 -18.11
CA ALA A 171 6.79 -7.00 -18.09
C ALA A 171 6.00 -8.31 -18.17
N ASP A 172 6.45 -9.24 -19.00
CA ASP A 172 5.79 -10.54 -19.19
C ASP A 172 5.92 -11.48 -17.97
N ASP A 173 6.74 -11.12 -16.97
CA ASP A 173 6.82 -11.85 -15.70
C ASP A 173 5.74 -11.41 -14.73
N VAL A 174 5.19 -10.21 -14.90
CA VAL A 174 4.28 -9.56 -13.95
C VAL A 174 2.90 -9.25 -14.52
N PHE A 175 2.77 -9.17 -15.84
CA PHE A 175 1.51 -8.89 -16.54
C PHE A 175 1.14 -10.02 -17.50
N SER A 176 -0.13 -10.29 -17.68
CA SER A 176 -0.60 -11.19 -18.73
C SER A 176 -0.41 -10.57 -20.13
N ALA A 177 -0.39 -11.44 -21.16
CA ALA A 177 -0.16 -10.99 -22.54
C ALA A 177 -1.25 -10.06 -23.06
N ASP A 178 -2.51 -10.32 -22.67
CA ASP A 178 -3.71 -9.65 -23.20
C ASP A 178 -4.38 -8.70 -22.20
N GLY A 179 -3.79 -8.52 -21.00
CA GLY A 179 -4.34 -7.67 -19.94
C GLY A 179 -3.96 -6.20 -20.12
N LYS A 180 -4.85 -5.28 -19.69
CA LYS A 180 -4.49 -3.88 -19.51
C LYS A 180 -3.54 -3.73 -18.32
N ARG A 181 -2.45 -3.05 -18.48
CA ARG A 181 -1.32 -3.01 -17.54
C ARG A 181 -1.28 -1.68 -16.80
N ALA A 182 -1.52 -1.68 -15.48
CA ALA A 182 -1.31 -0.50 -14.64
C ALA A 182 -0.13 -0.73 -13.71
N LEU A 183 0.81 0.23 -13.70
CA LEU A 183 1.92 0.24 -12.77
C LEU A 183 1.74 1.38 -11.77
N ILE A 184 1.81 1.06 -10.48
CA ILE A 184 1.83 2.03 -9.39
C ILE A 184 3.26 2.14 -8.88
N LEU A 185 3.83 3.34 -8.91
CA LEU A 185 5.14 3.65 -8.36
C LEU A 185 4.97 4.18 -6.94
N SER A 186 5.53 3.49 -5.94
CA SER A 186 5.48 3.90 -4.55
C SER A 186 6.88 4.07 -4.00
N HIS A 187 7.22 5.27 -3.57
CA HIS A 187 8.56 5.60 -3.04
C HIS A 187 8.90 4.86 -1.73
N GLU A 188 7.89 4.32 -1.05
CA GLU A 188 8.02 3.51 0.17
C GLU A 188 6.86 2.52 0.29
N LEU A 189 7.05 1.46 1.08
CA LEU A 189 6.01 0.48 1.43
C LEU A 189 5.86 0.41 2.96
N THR A 190 5.81 1.58 3.62
CA THR A 190 5.66 1.74 5.06
C THR A 190 4.18 1.82 5.46
N MET A 191 3.91 1.76 6.78
CA MET A 191 2.58 1.99 7.36
C MET A 191 2.30 3.48 7.62
N THR A 192 2.79 4.36 6.73
CA THR A 192 2.52 5.82 6.76
C THR A 192 1.32 6.20 5.89
N GLY A 193 0.90 7.47 5.94
CA GLY A 193 -0.32 7.94 5.29
C GLY A 193 -0.36 7.68 3.78
N ALA A 194 0.67 8.09 3.04
CA ALA A 194 0.68 8.02 1.59
C ALA A 194 0.60 6.58 1.04
N PRO A 195 1.39 5.59 1.50
CA PRO A 195 1.21 4.21 1.06
C PRO A 195 -0.15 3.60 1.44
N ILE A 196 -0.67 3.92 2.64
CA ILE A 196 -1.97 3.41 3.08
C ILE A 196 -3.10 3.91 2.15
N VAL A 197 -3.13 5.19 1.85
CA VAL A 197 -4.18 5.74 0.96
C VAL A 197 -4.01 5.29 -0.49
N LEU A 198 -2.77 5.05 -0.92
CA LEU A 198 -2.47 4.53 -2.26
C LEU A 198 -3.09 3.15 -2.50
N THR A 199 -3.24 2.32 -1.46
CA THR A 199 -3.91 1.01 -1.59
C THR A 199 -5.34 1.14 -2.12
N SER A 200 -6.02 2.25 -1.87
CA SER A 200 -7.38 2.50 -2.35
C SER A 200 -7.48 2.64 -3.88
N ALA A 201 -6.38 2.99 -4.55
CA ALA A 201 -6.34 3.08 -6.01
C ALA A 201 -6.40 1.70 -6.70
N VAL A 202 -5.88 0.66 -6.04
CA VAL A 202 -5.82 -0.69 -6.62
C VAL A 202 -7.19 -1.23 -7.03
N PRO A 203 -8.21 -1.30 -6.14
CA PRO A 203 -9.52 -1.82 -6.52
C PRO A 203 -10.21 -0.97 -7.60
N VAL A 204 -9.96 0.34 -7.65
CA VAL A 204 -10.50 1.23 -8.68
C VAL A 204 -9.91 0.88 -10.05
N LEU A 205 -8.59 0.81 -10.16
CA LEU A 205 -7.91 0.44 -11.41
C LEU A 205 -8.31 -0.97 -11.87
N ARG A 206 -8.44 -1.92 -10.95
CA ARG A 206 -8.92 -3.26 -11.26
C ARG A 206 -10.35 -3.28 -11.79
N SER A 207 -11.24 -2.46 -11.22
CA SER A 207 -12.62 -2.33 -11.75
C SER A 207 -12.68 -1.75 -13.15
N MET A 208 -11.63 -1.04 -13.59
CA MET A 208 -11.46 -0.53 -14.95
C MET A 208 -10.82 -1.56 -15.90
N GLY A 209 -10.54 -2.78 -15.42
CA GLY A 209 -9.98 -3.88 -16.21
C GLY A 209 -8.45 -3.93 -16.22
N PHE A 210 -7.77 -3.13 -15.38
CA PHE A 210 -6.30 -3.19 -15.29
C PHE A 210 -5.83 -4.35 -14.41
N GLU A 211 -4.76 -4.99 -14.84
CA GLU A 211 -3.86 -5.74 -13.97
C GLU A 211 -2.94 -4.74 -13.26
N VAL A 212 -2.94 -4.75 -11.94
CA VAL A 212 -2.23 -3.75 -11.15
C VAL A 212 -0.97 -4.35 -10.55
N VAL A 213 0.17 -3.74 -10.85
CA VAL A 213 1.45 -4.04 -10.24
C VAL A 213 1.92 -2.81 -9.46
N VAL A 214 2.33 -3.00 -8.22
CA VAL A 214 2.95 -1.96 -7.38
C VAL A 214 4.45 -2.19 -7.36
N LEU A 215 5.22 -1.17 -7.71
CA LEU A 215 6.68 -1.16 -7.63
C LEU A 215 7.10 -0.25 -6.47
N GLY A 216 7.88 -0.80 -5.54
CA GLY A 216 8.38 -0.05 -4.40
C GLY A 216 9.70 -0.61 -3.85
N PRO A 217 10.32 0.05 -2.85
CA PRO A 217 11.48 -0.47 -2.16
C PRO A 217 11.12 -1.70 -1.30
N ALA A 218 12.03 -2.14 -0.43
CA ALA A 218 11.76 -3.24 0.48
C ALA A 218 10.49 -3.01 1.31
N ASP A 219 9.77 -4.09 1.62
CA ASP A 219 8.57 -4.02 2.47
C ASP A 219 8.91 -3.55 3.88
N ASP A 220 8.20 -2.52 4.32
CA ASP A 220 8.23 -2.02 5.70
C ASP A 220 6.81 -1.93 6.30
N GLY A 221 5.99 -2.92 5.97
CA GLY A 221 4.70 -3.24 6.59
C GLY A 221 3.45 -3.03 5.76
N SER A 222 3.44 -2.23 4.69
CA SER A 222 2.24 -1.98 3.88
C SER A 222 2.03 -2.96 2.72
N LEU A 223 3.02 -3.77 2.38
CA LEU A 223 2.94 -4.74 1.29
C LEU A 223 1.70 -5.66 1.38
N PRO A 224 1.34 -6.23 2.56
CA PRO A 224 0.13 -7.05 2.67
C PRO A 224 -1.14 -6.32 2.25
N LEU A 225 -1.24 -5.01 2.50
CA LEU A 225 -2.42 -4.22 2.13
C LEU A 225 -2.61 -4.13 0.62
N PHE A 226 -1.51 -3.97 -0.14
CA PHE A 226 -1.55 -3.99 -1.60
C PHE A 226 -1.93 -5.37 -2.15
N LEU A 227 -1.38 -6.44 -1.57
CA LEU A 227 -1.75 -7.80 -1.95
C LEU A 227 -3.22 -8.10 -1.66
N ASP A 228 -3.73 -7.69 -0.51
CA ASP A 228 -5.14 -7.87 -0.11
C ASP A 228 -6.08 -7.04 -1.00
N ALA A 229 -5.64 -5.86 -1.46
CA ALA A 229 -6.35 -5.05 -2.44
C ALA A 229 -6.34 -5.68 -3.86
N GLY A 230 -5.52 -6.70 -4.10
CA GLY A 230 -5.45 -7.48 -5.33
C GLY A 230 -4.40 -6.99 -6.33
N ALA A 231 -3.40 -6.24 -5.90
CA ALA A 231 -2.23 -5.95 -6.71
C ALA A 231 -1.18 -7.07 -6.61
N ALA A 232 -0.36 -7.22 -7.64
CA ALA A 232 0.95 -7.81 -7.49
C ALA A 232 1.94 -6.75 -6.99
N VAL A 233 2.99 -7.14 -6.30
CA VAL A 233 4.00 -6.22 -5.77
C VAL A 233 5.38 -6.66 -6.21
N VAL A 234 6.14 -5.73 -6.75
CA VAL A 234 7.56 -5.90 -7.05
C VAL A 234 8.35 -5.02 -6.07
N THR A 235 9.24 -5.64 -5.30
CA THR A 235 10.10 -4.91 -4.37
C THR A 235 11.56 -4.99 -4.79
N ARG A 236 12.21 -3.84 -4.79
CA ARG A 236 13.66 -3.73 -4.98
C ARG A 236 14.17 -2.49 -4.28
N SER A 237 15.22 -2.63 -3.49
CA SER A 237 15.73 -1.55 -2.62
C SER A 237 16.13 -0.26 -3.35
N ASP A 238 16.44 -0.36 -4.63
CA ASP A 238 16.87 0.75 -5.50
C ASP A 238 15.83 1.15 -6.56
N CYS A 239 14.57 0.69 -6.45
CA CYS A 239 13.54 0.87 -7.48
C CYS A 239 13.27 2.34 -7.84
N VAL A 240 13.32 3.25 -6.87
CA VAL A 240 13.11 4.69 -7.06
C VAL A 240 14.24 5.35 -7.87
N MET A 241 15.43 4.77 -7.83
CA MET A 241 16.66 5.33 -8.45
C MET A 241 17.16 4.54 -9.64
N ASN A 242 16.66 3.32 -9.85
CA ASN A 242 17.21 2.38 -10.83
C ASN A 242 16.42 2.36 -12.13
N SER A 243 17.11 2.64 -13.23
CA SER A 243 16.54 2.60 -14.57
C SER A 243 16.22 1.18 -15.09
N SER A 244 16.77 0.12 -14.50
CA SER A 244 16.55 -1.25 -14.98
C SER A 244 15.08 -1.70 -14.87
N LEU A 245 14.31 -1.14 -13.91
CA LEU A 245 12.88 -1.40 -13.78
C LEU A 245 12.00 -0.50 -14.65
N TRP A 246 12.59 0.45 -15.38
CA TRP A 246 11.85 1.34 -16.27
C TRP A 246 11.18 0.62 -17.44
N GLY A 247 11.68 -0.57 -17.81
CA GLY A 247 11.03 -1.46 -18.76
C GLY A 247 9.62 -1.86 -18.37
N LEU A 248 9.33 -1.97 -17.06
CA LEU A 248 7.96 -2.17 -16.56
C LEU A 248 7.09 -0.95 -16.81
N ALA A 249 7.61 0.25 -16.50
CA ALA A 249 6.87 1.50 -16.67
C ALA A 249 6.58 1.81 -18.13
N THR A 250 7.55 1.60 -19.03
CA THR A 250 7.38 1.85 -20.47
C THR A 250 6.50 0.81 -21.17
N SER A 251 6.26 -0.34 -20.56
CA SER A 251 5.36 -1.38 -21.06
C SER A 251 3.96 -1.34 -20.46
N ALA A 252 3.70 -0.42 -19.53
CA ALA A 252 2.39 -0.22 -18.93
C ALA A 252 1.47 0.62 -19.81
N ASP A 253 0.16 0.33 -19.79
CA ASP A 253 -0.86 1.15 -20.43
C ASP A 253 -1.25 2.35 -19.58
N PHE A 254 -0.88 2.35 -18.29
CA PHE A 254 -1.10 3.44 -17.35
C PHE A 254 -0.11 3.37 -16.18
N VAL A 255 0.42 4.52 -15.77
CA VAL A 255 1.29 4.66 -14.59
C VAL A 255 0.68 5.63 -13.59
N LEU A 256 0.58 5.20 -12.32
CA LEU A 256 0.28 6.06 -11.18
C LEU A 256 1.57 6.27 -10.38
N ALA A 257 2.14 7.47 -10.44
CA ALA A 257 3.33 7.85 -9.67
C ALA A 257 2.91 8.54 -8.38
N ASN A 258 3.30 7.96 -7.23
CA ASN A 258 2.87 8.43 -5.92
C ASN A 258 3.94 9.31 -5.26
N THR A 259 3.56 10.55 -4.91
CA THR A 259 4.40 11.58 -4.28
C THR A 259 5.41 12.27 -5.22
N VAL A 260 5.96 13.37 -4.74
CA VAL A 260 7.01 14.11 -5.47
C VAL A 260 8.33 13.33 -5.57
N VAL A 261 8.53 12.32 -4.71
CA VAL A 261 9.75 11.50 -4.71
C VAL A 261 9.90 10.75 -6.04
N GLU A 262 8.79 10.41 -6.70
CA GLU A 262 8.77 9.77 -8.03
C GLU A 262 9.08 10.74 -9.20
N ALA A 263 9.51 11.97 -8.92
CA ALA A 263 9.83 12.97 -9.94
C ALA A 263 10.83 12.48 -10.99
N ALA A 264 11.78 11.63 -10.62
CA ALA A 264 12.74 11.05 -11.58
C ALA A 264 12.05 10.08 -12.55
N ALA A 265 11.11 9.27 -12.06
CA ALA A 265 10.30 8.38 -12.87
C ALA A 265 9.40 9.18 -13.82
N VAL A 266 8.68 10.15 -13.28
CA VAL A 266 7.85 11.06 -14.08
C VAL A 266 8.68 11.79 -15.14
N SER A 267 9.87 12.28 -14.81
CA SER A 267 10.77 12.95 -15.75
C SER A 267 11.19 12.04 -16.91
N THR A 268 11.44 10.76 -16.64
CA THR A 268 11.83 9.79 -17.69
C THR A 268 10.66 9.41 -18.59
N LEU A 269 9.45 9.28 -18.04
CA LEU A 269 8.24 8.96 -18.80
C LEU A 269 7.63 10.19 -19.49
N ASN A 270 8.08 11.39 -19.16
CA ASN A 270 7.56 12.65 -19.68
C ASN A 270 7.77 12.76 -21.20
N GLY A 271 6.69 12.94 -21.95
CA GLY A 271 6.68 12.94 -23.41
C GLY A 271 6.73 11.54 -24.06
N SER A 272 6.58 10.48 -23.29
CA SER A 272 6.42 9.11 -23.80
C SER A 272 4.98 8.81 -24.21
N PHE A 273 4.75 7.61 -24.73
CA PHE A 273 3.41 7.11 -25.10
C PHE A 273 2.60 6.57 -23.90
N VAL A 274 3.19 6.57 -22.69
CA VAL A 274 2.56 6.04 -21.49
C VAL A 274 1.81 7.14 -20.75
N PRO A 275 0.50 6.99 -20.49
CA PRO A 275 -0.25 7.89 -19.60
C PRO A 275 0.29 7.83 -18.18
N VAL A 276 0.66 8.97 -17.60
CA VAL A 276 1.20 9.09 -16.25
C VAL A 276 0.34 10.03 -15.43
N LEU A 277 -0.31 9.51 -14.40
CA LEU A 277 -0.97 10.31 -13.36
C LEU A 277 0.00 10.47 -12.19
N TRP A 278 0.44 11.71 -11.94
CA TRP A 278 1.34 12.02 -10.85
C TRP A 278 0.55 12.55 -9.66
N TRP A 279 0.43 11.74 -8.61
CA TRP A 279 -0.41 12.03 -7.45
C TRP A 279 0.41 12.50 -6.25
N LEU A 280 0.27 13.79 -5.91
CA LEU A 280 1.08 14.48 -4.92
C LEU A 280 0.44 14.40 -3.53
N HIS A 281 1.22 13.91 -2.57
CA HIS A 281 0.88 13.79 -1.15
C HIS A 281 1.86 14.53 -0.26
N ASP A 282 2.68 15.40 -0.83
CA ASP A 282 3.86 15.93 -0.16
C ASP A 282 3.60 17.30 0.46
N ALA A 283 4.24 17.50 1.61
CA ALA A 283 4.33 18.77 2.31
C ALA A 283 5.46 19.62 1.74
N PHE A 284 5.48 20.92 2.03
CA PHE A 284 6.49 21.88 1.54
C PHE A 284 7.93 21.42 1.83
N ALA A 285 8.15 20.83 3.01
CA ALA A 285 9.48 20.42 3.45
C ALA A 285 10.18 19.40 2.52
N GLY A 286 9.43 18.62 1.73
CA GLY A 286 9.99 17.63 0.79
C GLY A 286 10.57 18.22 -0.50
N TYR A 287 10.00 19.33 -0.96
CA TYR A 287 10.29 19.89 -2.30
C TYR A 287 11.71 20.40 -2.51
N PRO A 288 12.38 21.09 -1.56
CA PRO A 288 13.76 21.56 -1.75
C PRO A 288 14.75 20.46 -2.13
N PHE A 289 14.53 19.24 -1.63
CA PHE A 289 15.42 18.11 -1.89
C PHE A 289 15.21 17.46 -3.26
N ILE A 290 14.01 17.58 -3.82
CA ILE A 290 13.62 16.88 -5.05
C ILE A 290 13.43 17.81 -6.25
N ALA A 291 13.35 19.12 -6.03
CA ALA A 291 13.04 20.13 -7.06
C ALA A 291 13.90 20.02 -8.33
N HIS A 292 15.16 19.60 -8.19
CA HIS A 292 16.09 19.42 -9.30
C HIS A 292 15.73 18.25 -10.23
N LYS A 293 14.90 17.29 -9.78
CA LYS A 293 14.42 16.14 -10.55
C LYS A 293 13.07 16.39 -11.21
N ILE A 294 12.33 17.41 -10.76
CA ILE A 294 11.03 17.77 -11.32
C ILE A 294 11.22 18.30 -12.74
N PRO A 295 10.52 17.75 -13.76
CA PRO A 295 10.63 18.25 -15.14
C PRO A 295 10.29 19.74 -15.22
N LYS A 296 10.96 20.47 -16.14
CA LYS A 296 10.67 21.90 -16.36
C LYS A 296 9.32 22.12 -17.04
N THR A 297 8.94 21.20 -17.91
CA THR A 297 7.66 21.21 -18.64
C THR A 297 7.09 19.81 -18.65
N LEU A 298 5.78 19.71 -18.69
CA LEU A 298 5.07 18.43 -18.76
C LEU A 298 4.61 18.15 -20.19
N GLY A 299 4.83 16.93 -20.64
CA GLY A 299 4.24 16.39 -21.85
C GLY A 299 2.73 16.16 -21.69
N SER A 300 2.03 16.02 -22.80
CA SER A 300 0.59 15.79 -22.82
C SER A 300 0.17 14.46 -22.14
N ASN A 301 1.12 13.55 -21.96
CA ASN A 301 0.93 12.27 -21.31
C ASN A 301 1.05 12.32 -19.77
N VAL A 302 1.45 13.43 -19.18
CA VAL A 302 1.55 13.58 -17.72
C VAL A 302 0.42 14.46 -17.21
N HIS A 303 -0.36 13.92 -16.27
CA HIS A 303 -1.41 14.63 -15.56
C HIS A 303 -1.05 14.71 -14.07
N VAL A 304 -1.07 15.91 -13.48
CA VAL A 304 -0.70 16.11 -12.09
C VAL A 304 -1.95 16.30 -11.25
N CYS A 305 -2.07 15.50 -10.22
CA CYS A 305 -3.11 15.63 -9.20
C CYS A 305 -2.49 15.83 -7.82
N ALA A 306 -3.20 16.50 -6.93
CA ALA A 306 -2.82 16.68 -5.54
C ALA A 306 -3.97 16.31 -4.60
N VAL A 307 -3.64 15.81 -3.41
CA VAL A 307 -4.65 15.43 -2.40
C VAL A 307 -5.42 16.62 -1.84
N GLY A 308 -4.94 17.84 -2.03
CA GLY A 308 -5.60 19.05 -1.56
C GLY A 308 -4.85 20.32 -1.92
N SER A 309 -5.43 21.47 -1.55
CA SER A 309 -4.88 22.80 -1.84
C SER A 309 -3.46 23.01 -1.28
N HIS A 310 -3.16 22.42 -0.11
CA HIS A 310 -1.85 22.56 0.52
C HIS A 310 -0.75 21.81 -0.28
N ALA A 311 -1.02 20.60 -0.75
CA ALA A 311 -0.10 19.87 -1.63
C ALA A 311 0.06 20.56 -3.00
N THR A 312 -1.01 21.16 -3.53
CA THR A 312 -0.96 21.99 -4.74
C THR A 312 -0.04 23.20 -4.54
N ALA A 313 -0.19 23.92 -3.43
CA ALA A 313 0.65 25.07 -3.09
C ALA A 313 2.13 24.67 -2.92
N ALA A 314 2.39 23.51 -2.33
CA ALA A 314 3.74 22.97 -2.19
C ALA A 314 4.41 22.72 -3.55
N MET A 315 3.73 22.10 -4.52
CA MET A 315 4.26 21.96 -5.89
C MET A 315 4.42 23.32 -6.57
N HIS A 316 3.45 24.21 -6.45
CA HIS A 316 3.50 25.56 -7.04
C HIS A 316 4.64 26.41 -6.48
N SER A 317 5.16 26.12 -5.29
CA SER A 317 6.35 26.81 -4.77
C SER A 317 7.61 26.59 -5.61
N VAL A 318 7.65 25.50 -6.39
CA VAL A 318 8.78 25.13 -7.28
C VAL A 318 8.40 25.08 -8.76
N ARG A 319 7.12 24.87 -9.07
CA ARG A 319 6.56 24.83 -10.45
C ARG A 319 5.20 25.53 -10.47
N PRO A 320 5.16 26.85 -10.47
CA PRO A 320 3.91 27.63 -10.44
C PRO A 320 3.08 27.51 -11.73
N ASP A 321 3.69 27.05 -12.81
CA ASP A 321 3.12 26.88 -14.14
C ASP A 321 2.39 25.54 -14.34
N PHE A 322 2.51 24.60 -13.39
CA PHE A 322 1.84 23.31 -13.53
C PHE A 322 0.34 23.43 -13.26
N SER A 323 -0.48 22.88 -14.16
CA SER A 323 -1.90 22.65 -13.91
C SER A 323 -2.04 21.43 -13.00
N ILE A 324 -2.69 21.60 -11.85
CA ILE A 324 -2.83 20.56 -10.85
C ILE A 324 -4.30 20.44 -10.49
N GLU A 325 -4.85 19.25 -10.66
CA GLU A 325 -6.23 18.92 -10.28
C GLU A 325 -6.28 18.29 -8.88
N GLN A 326 -7.43 18.38 -8.25
CA GLN A 326 -7.61 17.79 -6.94
C GLN A 326 -8.03 16.31 -7.08
N LEU A 327 -7.29 15.42 -6.41
CA LEU A 327 -7.62 14.01 -6.26
C LEU A 327 -7.47 13.63 -4.79
N ILE A 328 -8.57 13.74 -4.04
CA ILE A 328 -8.60 13.38 -2.62
C ILE A 328 -8.70 11.87 -2.50
N TYR A 329 -7.96 11.29 -1.57
CA TYR A 329 -7.96 9.84 -1.32
C TYR A 329 -9.29 9.35 -0.72
N GLY A 330 -9.60 8.06 -0.92
CA GLY A 330 -10.74 7.41 -0.31
C GLY A 330 -10.36 6.57 0.91
N LEU A 331 -11.13 6.70 1.98
CA LEU A 331 -11.07 5.79 3.12
C LEU A 331 -12.36 4.96 3.22
N PRO A 332 -12.28 3.73 3.77
CA PRO A 332 -13.47 2.93 4.06
C PRO A 332 -14.34 3.62 5.11
N ASP A 333 -15.65 3.45 5.01
CA ASP A 333 -16.57 3.86 6.08
C ASP A 333 -16.48 2.88 7.26
N TYR A 334 -15.73 3.26 8.26
CA TYR A 334 -15.56 2.47 9.49
C TYR A 334 -16.72 2.60 10.47
N ALA A 335 -17.62 3.58 10.30
CA ALA A 335 -18.73 3.80 11.23
C ALA A 335 -19.69 2.61 11.32
N GLN A 336 -19.69 1.74 10.30
CA GLN A 336 -20.52 0.52 10.27
C GLN A 336 -19.77 -0.71 10.81
N GLU A 337 -18.50 -0.59 11.18
CA GLU A 337 -17.70 -1.69 11.68
C GLU A 337 -17.85 -1.83 13.20
N SER A 338 -17.79 -3.07 13.70
CA SER A 338 -17.71 -3.34 15.14
C SER A 338 -16.27 -3.52 15.57
N PHE A 339 -15.82 -2.80 16.57
CA PHE A 339 -14.49 -2.92 17.18
C PHE A 339 -14.58 -2.83 18.71
N PRO A 340 -13.61 -3.42 19.43
CA PRO A 340 -13.57 -3.33 20.88
C PRO A 340 -13.48 -1.85 21.32
N PRO A 341 -14.27 -1.42 22.32
CA PRO A 341 -14.21 -0.06 22.83
C PRO A 341 -12.83 0.22 23.44
N TYR A 342 -12.25 1.36 23.04
CA TYR A 342 -11.04 1.87 23.69
C TYR A 342 -11.44 2.51 25.03
N ASP A 343 -10.67 2.21 26.08
CA ASP A 343 -10.94 2.76 27.42
C ASP A 343 -10.59 4.25 27.48
N ILE A 344 -11.60 5.10 27.55
CA ILE A 344 -11.50 6.54 27.78
C ILE A 344 -11.98 6.96 29.18
N SER A 345 -12.09 6.04 30.15
CA SER A 345 -12.56 6.30 31.53
C SER A 345 -11.78 7.41 32.24
N TYR A 346 -10.49 7.57 31.87
CA TYR A 346 -9.64 8.67 32.35
C TYR A 346 -10.18 10.07 31.99
N ALA A 347 -10.99 10.20 30.96
CA ALA A 347 -11.64 11.47 30.62
C ALA A 347 -12.73 11.86 31.64
N GLY A 348 -13.21 10.92 32.46
CA GLY A 348 -14.20 11.18 33.52
C GLY A 348 -15.54 11.70 32.98
N GLY A 349 -15.97 11.28 31.79
CA GLY A 349 -17.18 11.74 31.11
C GLY A 349 -17.07 13.11 30.46
N ARG A 350 -15.90 13.75 30.47
CA ARG A 350 -15.65 15.06 29.81
C ARG A 350 -15.50 14.89 28.32
N PRO A 351 -15.85 15.91 27.52
CA PRO A 351 -15.56 15.92 26.10
C PRO A 351 -14.05 15.74 25.86
N LEU A 352 -13.70 14.78 24.98
CA LEU A 352 -12.32 14.40 24.70
C LEU A 352 -11.86 15.02 23.37
N PHE A 353 -10.81 15.83 23.43
CA PHE A 353 -10.15 16.44 22.28
C PHE A 353 -8.88 15.65 21.94
N VAL A 354 -8.73 15.22 20.70
CA VAL A 354 -7.71 14.23 20.31
C VAL A 354 -6.83 14.76 19.20
N THR A 355 -5.52 14.58 19.34
CA THR A 355 -4.54 14.71 18.24
C THR A 355 -3.78 13.41 18.07
N VAL A 356 -3.61 12.97 16.79
CA VAL A 356 -2.96 11.70 16.45
C VAL A 356 -1.87 11.94 15.38
N GLY A 357 -0.66 11.47 15.66
CA GLY A 357 0.47 11.54 14.71
C GLY A 357 1.81 11.53 15.40
N SER A 358 2.88 11.24 14.63
CA SER A 358 4.25 11.36 15.13
C SER A 358 4.54 12.77 15.64
N PHE A 359 5.33 12.86 16.70
CA PHE A 359 5.72 14.16 17.24
C PHE A 359 6.87 14.71 16.40
N GLU A 360 6.53 15.57 15.47
CA GLU A 360 7.41 16.24 14.52
C GLU A 360 7.12 17.73 14.51
N PRO A 361 8.11 18.62 14.30
CA PRO A 361 7.90 20.06 14.28
C PRO A 361 6.77 20.51 13.33
N ARG A 362 6.63 19.85 12.18
CA ARG A 362 5.58 20.14 11.21
C ARG A 362 4.17 19.78 11.69
N LYS A 363 4.04 18.89 12.71
CA LYS A 363 2.73 18.46 13.24
C LYS A 363 2.20 19.37 14.35
N GLY A 364 2.99 20.33 14.85
CA GLY A 364 2.52 21.44 15.69
C GLY A 364 1.96 21.04 17.06
N GLN A 365 2.39 19.91 17.66
CA GLN A 365 1.92 19.53 18.99
C GLN A 365 2.20 20.58 20.06
N ASP A 366 3.28 21.36 19.90
CA ASP A 366 3.61 22.51 20.77
C ASP A 366 2.59 23.64 20.69
N ILE A 367 2.00 23.90 19.51
CA ILE A 367 0.90 24.88 19.34
C ILE A 367 -0.29 24.43 20.17
N PHE A 368 -0.67 23.15 20.06
CA PHE A 368 -1.78 22.60 20.84
C PHE A 368 -1.50 22.60 22.35
N CYS A 369 -0.26 22.26 22.78
CA CYS A 369 0.15 22.38 24.17
C CYS A 369 0.00 23.82 24.69
N ASN A 370 0.45 24.82 23.91
CA ASN A 370 0.37 26.21 24.29
C ASN A 370 -1.07 26.72 24.34
N ALA A 371 -1.93 26.30 23.40
CA ALA A 371 -3.36 26.63 23.44
C ALA A 371 -4.04 26.08 24.71
N ILE A 372 -3.74 24.84 25.11
CA ILE A 372 -4.26 24.24 26.36
C ILE A 372 -3.78 25.02 27.58
N ARG A 373 -2.54 25.51 27.60
CA ARG A 373 -2.03 26.33 28.71
C ARG A 373 -2.74 27.68 28.83
N LEU A 374 -3.15 28.28 27.71
CA LEU A 374 -3.88 29.55 27.68
C LEU A 374 -5.32 29.44 28.18
N LEU A 375 -5.93 28.23 28.10
CA LEU A 375 -7.28 28.02 28.62
C LEU A 375 -7.38 28.38 30.12
N LYS A 376 -8.43 29.11 30.50
CA LYS A 376 -8.72 29.37 31.89
C LYS A 376 -8.94 28.05 32.65
N PRO A 377 -8.49 27.94 33.92
CA PRO A 377 -8.61 26.70 34.69
C PRO A 377 -10.00 26.10 34.70
N GLU A 378 -11.04 26.95 34.86
CA GLU A 378 -12.43 26.54 34.90
C GLU A 378 -12.97 26.00 33.57
N VAL A 379 -12.41 26.40 32.45
CA VAL A 379 -12.72 25.88 31.12
C VAL A 379 -11.95 24.59 30.87
N ARG A 380 -10.63 24.58 31.14
CA ARG A 380 -9.79 23.42 30.94
C ARG A 380 -10.26 22.19 31.72
N GLN A 381 -10.75 22.38 32.96
CA GLN A 381 -11.26 21.29 33.80
C GLN A 381 -12.54 20.63 33.25
N LYS A 382 -13.24 21.27 32.32
CA LYS A 382 -14.46 20.73 31.69
C LYS A 382 -14.14 19.79 30.51
N ALA A 383 -12.88 19.66 30.09
CA ALA A 383 -12.48 18.86 28.95
C ALA A 383 -11.32 17.90 29.28
N ALA A 384 -11.10 16.92 28.41
CA ALA A 384 -9.93 16.06 28.42
C ALA A 384 -9.19 16.20 27.06
N PHE A 385 -7.85 16.13 27.10
CA PHE A 385 -7.00 16.30 25.92
C PHE A 385 -6.08 15.09 25.79
N LEU A 386 -6.11 14.42 24.65
CA LEU A 386 -5.29 13.24 24.40
C LEU A 386 -4.33 13.45 23.23
N PHE A 387 -3.05 13.23 23.52
CA PHE A 387 -1.99 13.18 22.52
C PHE A 387 -1.63 11.72 22.22
N VAL A 388 -1.68 11.31 20.95
CA VAL A 388 -1.32 9.96 20.52
C VAL A 388 -0.23 10.03 19.48
N GLY A 389 0.91 9.37 19.73
CA GLY A 389 1.98 9.28 18.72
C GLY A 389 3.36 8.97 19.27
N LYS A 390 4.23 8.48 18.38
CA LYS A 390 5.65 8.28 18.70
C LYS A 390 6.37 9.62 18.71
N ALA A 391 7.30 9.77 19.64
CA ALA A 391 8.22 10.90 19.67
C ALA A 391 9.34 10.71 18.63
N ALA A 392 9.25 11.41 17.51
CA ALA A 392 10.36 11.60 16.59
C ALA A 392 11.24 12.78 17.03
N ASP A 393 10.63 13.80 17.64
CA ASP A 393 11.32 14.95 18.24
C ASP A 393 11.21 14.93 19.77
N LYS A 394 12.38 15.00 20.45
CA LYS A 394 12.44 14.97 21.91
C LYS A 394 11.91 16.25 22.56
N SER A 395 12.07 17.40 21.94
CA SER A 395 11.63 18.69 22.49
C SER A 395 10.11 18.76 22.55
N LEU A 396 9.43 18.30 21.48
CA LEU A 396 7.97 18.17 21.45
C LEU A 396 7.46 17.15 22.47
N LYS A 397 8.16 16.03 22.60
CA LYS A 397 7.80 15.05 23.64
C LYS A 397 7.91 15.63 25.05
N ASN A 398 8.99 16.33 25.34
CA ASN A 398 9.18 17.00 26.63
C ASN A 398 8.10 18.07 26.87
N ALA A 399 7.68 18.80 25.84
CA ALA A 399 6.59 19.79 25.96
C ALA A 399 5.26 19.13 26.33
N VAL A 400 4.96 17.97 25.73
CA VAL A 400 3.74 17.19 26.05
C VAL A 400 3.87 16.57 27.44
N ASP A 401 5.03 16.02 27.83
CA ASP A 401 5.23 15.45 29.18
C ASP A 401 5.07 16.51 30.27
N ALA A 402 5.67 17.68 30.08
CA ALA A 402 5.49 18.80 31.01
C ALA A 402 4.02 19.23 31.10
N LEU A 403 3.30 19.21 29.99
CA LEU A 403 1.86 19.54 30.00
C LEU A 403 1.03 18.49 30.77
N VAL A 404 1.39 17.20 30.63
CA VAL A 404 0.75 16.11 31.40
C VAL A 404 1.07 16.23 32.89
N GLU A 405 2.30 16.61 33.24
CA GLU A 405 2.71 16.84 34.64
C GLU A 405 1.99 18.06 35.23
N ASP A 406 1.84 19.15 34.46
CA ASP A 406 1.14 20.37 34.89
C ASP A 406 -0.38 20.12 35.08
N TYR A 407 -0.97 19.23 34.30
CA TYR A 407 -2.42 19.01 34.24
C TYR A 407 -2.81 17.51 34.19
N PRO A 408 -2.43 16.70 35.18
CA PRO A 408 -2.53 15.23 35.12
C PRO A 408 -3.97 14.71 35.05
N ASP A 409 -4.96 15.52 35.50
CA ASP A 409 -6.37 15.14 35.48
C ASP A 409 -7.08 15.47 34.16
N THR A 410 -6.44 16.24 33.26
CA THR A 410 -7.08 16.73 32.02
C THR A 410 -6.28 16.44 30.76
N VAL A 411 -4.97 16.23 30.84
CA VAL A 411 -4.10 15.97 29.71
C VAL A 411 -3.48 14.60 29.78
N PHE A 412 -3.54 13.86 28.69
CA PHE A 412 -3.13 12.47 28.60
C PHE A 412 -2.24 12.24 27.38
N TYR A 413 -1.36 11.25 27.48
CA TYR A 413 -0.49 10.83 26.38
C TYR A 413 -0.51 9.33 26.21
N ARG A 414 -0.52 8.89 24.92
CA ARG A 414 -0.34 7.49 24.53
C ARG A 414 0.68 7.42 23.41
N LYS A 415 1.72 6.60 23.61
CA LYS A 415 2.83 6.46 22.64
C LYS A 415 2.36 5.88 21.32
N ARG A 416 1.40 4.96 21.36
CA ARG A 416 0.86 4.24 20.20
C ARG A 416 -0.50 3.64 20.57
N LEU A 417 -1.37 3.64 19.60
CA LEU A 417 -2.61 2.86 19.60
C LEU A 417 -2.63 2.00 18.34
N GLU A 418 -3.23 0.82 18.44
CA GLU A 418 -3.45 -0.03 17.28
C GLU A 418 -4.67 0.46 16.47
N ARG A 419 -4.80 0.02 15.22
CA ARG A 419 -5.87 0.51 14.32
C ARG A 419 -7.30 0.40 14.90
N PRO A 420 -7.72 -0.74 15.53
CA PRO A 420 -9.03 -0.82 16.18
C PRO A 420 -9.20 0.18 17.31
N GLU A 421 -8.14 0.44 18.10
CA GLU A 421 -8.16 1.41 19.19
C GLU A 421 -8.31 2.85 18.66
N ILE A 422 -7.62 3.19 17.54
CA ILE A 422 -7.78 4.49 16.86
C ILE A 422 -9.23 4.67 16.39
N LYS A 423 -9.82 3.68 15.73
CA LYS A 423 -11.22 3.75 15.28
C LYS A 423 -12.16 3.98 16.44
N SER A 424 -12.00 3.20 17.51
CA SER A 424 -12.82 3.36 18.72
C SER A 424 -12.60 4.71 19.41
N LEU A 425 -11.38 5.24 19.42
CA LEU A 425 -11.08 6.56 19.96
C LEU A 425 -11.77 7.66 19.13
N MET A 426 -11.75 7.55 17.79
CA MET A 426 -12.43 8.50 16.90
C MET A 426 -13.95 8.47 17.09
N ASP A 427 -14.54 7.29 17.29
CA ASP A 427 -15.97 7.16 17.59
C ASP A 427 -16.36 7.82 18.92
N GLN A 428 -15.49 7.82 19.92
CA GLN A 428 -15.76 8.31 21.27
C GLN A 428 -15.30 9.75 21.54
N CYS A 429 -14.40 10.32 20.70
CA CYS A 429 -13.95 11.69 20.91
C CYS A 429 -15.04 12.72 20.61
N ALA A 430 -14.90 13.90 21.18
CA ALA A 430 -15.80 15.04 20.91
C ALA A 430 -15.32 15.84 19.70
N CYS A 431 -13.98 15.98 19.53
CA CYS A 431 -13.39 16.80 18.50
C CYS A 431 -11.96 16.32 18.18
N VAL A 432 -11.60 16.41 16.92
CA VAL A 432 -10.22 16.15 16.44
C VAL A 432 -9.49 17.48 16.30
N VAL A 433 -8.25 17.56 16.82
CA VAL A 433 -7.43 18.79 16.75
C VAL A 433 -6.19 18.51 15.90
N CYS A 434 -6.05 19.23 14.79
CA CYS A 434 -4.89 19.15 13.90
C CYS A 434 -4.16 20.49 13.87
N ALA A 435 -3.12 20.61 14.70
CA ALA A 435 -2.31 21.81 14.82
C ALA A 435 -1.12 21.88 13.85
N SER A 436 -1.16 21.12 12.77
CA SER A 436 -0.02 20.97 11.86
C SER A 436 0.35 22.27 11.17
N ARG A 437 1.67 22.56 11.10
CA ARG A 437 2.27 23.65 10.31
C ARG A 437 2.45 23.30 8.84
N ASP A 438 2.45 22.02 8.53
CA ASP A 438 2.65 21.53 7.16
C ASP A 438 2.12 20.10 7.03
N ASP A 439 0.88 19.97 6.56
CA ASP A 439 0.22 18.67 6.37
C ASP A 439 -0.64 18.65 5.11
N PRO A 440 -0.27 17.89 4.09
CA PRO A 440 -1.01 17.85 2.80
C PRO A 440 -2.47 17.46 2.95
N MET A 441 -2.76 16.45 3.79
CA MET A 441 -4.12 15.99 4.07
C MET A 441 -4.08 14.99 5.25
N PRO A 442 -4.31 15.44 6.49
CA PRO A 442 -4.16 14.61 7.69
C PRO A 442 -5.24 13.53 7.77
N THR A 443 -4.84 12.26 7.61
CA THR A 443 -5.77 11.11 7.57
C THR A 443 -6.57 10.95 8.86
N PHE A 444 -6.00 11.28 10.04
CA PHE A 444 -6.70 11.15 11.29
C PHE A 444 -7.88 12.14 11.44
N VAL A 445 -7.82 13.31 10.75
CA VAL A 445 -8.95 14.23 10.65
C VAL A 445 -10.08 13.58 9.85
N THR A 446 -9.75 12.98 8.71
CA THR A 446 -10.72 12.21 7.90
C THR A 446 -11.33 11.05 8.71
N GLU A 447 -10.52 10.37 9.52
CA GLU A 447 -11.00 9.31 10.42
C GLU A 447 -12.00 9.84 11.45
N GLY A 448 -11.83 11.06 11.97
CA GLY A 448 -12.82 11.74 12.78
C GLY A 448 -14.13 12.01 12.03
N LEU A 449 -14.02 12.53 10.80
CA LEU A 449 -15.19 12.82 9.94
C LEU A 449 -16.01 11.55 9.62
N ILE A 450 -15.37 10.38 9.51
CA ILE A 450 -16.07 9.09 9.33
C ILE A 450 -17.06 8.85 10.49
N PHE A 451 -16.72 9.24 11.70
CA PHE A 451 -17.58 9.11 12.88
C PHE A 451 -18.38 10.40 13.20
N GLY A 452 -18.47 11.31 12.22
CA GLY A 452 -19.22 12.56 12.40
C GLY A 452 -18.60 13.50 13.44
N LYS A 453 -17.28 13.44 13.65
CA LYS A 453 -16.60 14.30 14.62
C LYS A 453 -16.08 15.56 13.95
N PRO A 454 -16.44 16.75 14.46
CA PRO A 454 -15.90 17.99 13.98
C PRO A 454 -14.40 18.11 14.26
N SER A 455 -13.73 18.91 13.46
CA SER A 455 -12.30 19.13 13.61
C SER A 455 -11.95 20.61 13.80
N ILE A 456 -10.89 20.88 14.58
CA ILE A 456 -10.22 22.17 14.61
C ILE A 456 -8.88 21.98 13.91
N VAL A 457 -8.73 22.57 12.74
CA VAL A 457 -7.54 22.38 11.90
C VAL A 457 -6.79 23.68 11.67
N SER A 458 -5.47 23.59 11.47
CA SER A 458 -4.65 24.70 10.99
C SER A 458 -4.93 24.98 9.51
N GLU A 459 -4.86 26.24 9.09
CA GLU A 459 -4.89 26.65 7.68
C GLU A 459 -3.78 25.99 6.83
N HIS A 460 -2.71 25.52 7.47
CA HIS A 460 -1.60 24.82 6.84
C HIS A 460 -1.85 23.33 6.62
N THR A 461 -3.12 22.94 6.54
CA THR A 461 -3.54 21.57 6.21
C THR A 461 -4.41 21.55 4.97
N GLY A 462 -4.32 20.47 4.18
CA GLY A 462 -5.18 20.32 3.00
C GLY A 462 -6.67 20.23 3.36
N THR A 463 -7.00 19.75 4.54
CA THR A 463 -8.39 19.69 5.03
C THR A 463 -9.00 21.07 5.26
N ALA A 464 -8.19 22.07 5.63
CA ALA A 464 -8.68 23.42 5.91
C ALA A 464 -9.47 24.03 4.74
N GLY A 465 -9.06 23.73 3.49
CA GLY A 465 -9.76 24.20 2.29
C GLY A 465 -11.13 23.56 2.04
N LEU A 466 -11.50 22.54 2.82
CA LEU A 466 -12.75 21.79 2.68
C LEU A 466 -13.70 22.05 3.85
N VAL A 467 -13.18 22.50 4.99
CA VAL A 467 -13.97 22.79 6.20
C VAL A 467 -14.83 24.02 5.99
N THR A 468 -16.11 23.91 6.34
CA THR A 468 -17.05 25.01 6.44
C THR A 468 -17.15 25.42 7.90
N GLU A 469 -16.60 26.60 8.24
CA GLU A 469 -16.45 27.07 9.60
C GLU A 469 -17.79 27.15 10.35
N GLY A 470 -17.85 26.53 11.53
CA GLY A 470 -19.05 26.47 12.35
C GLY A 470 -20.12 25.48 11.87
N VAL A 471 -19.87 24.74 10.78
CA VAL A 471 -20.79 23.73 10.23
C VAL A 471 -20.24 22.31 10.41
N ASP A 472 -19.02 22.05 9.93
CA ASP A 472 -18.37 20.74 10.01
C ASP A 472 -16.98 20.79 10.70
N GLY A 473 -16.59 21.98 11.18
CA GLY A 473 -15.33 22.20 11.90
C GLY A 473 -14.95 23.66 11.99
N PHE A 474 -13.68 23.89 12.33
CA PHE A 474 -13.10 25.22 12.49
C PHE A 474 -11.68 25.26 11.92
N VAL A 475 -11.29 26.46 11.42
CA VAL A 475 -9.94 26.70 10.91
C VAL A 475 -9.29 27.83 11.72
N TYR A 476 -8.12 27.59 12.30
CA TYR A 476 -7.30 28.64 12.89
C TYR A 476 -6.09 28.97 11.99
N ARG A 477 -5.54 30.18 12.15
CA ARG A 477 -4.54 30.77 11.26
C ARG A 477 -3.25 31.14 11.99
N ASP A 478 -2.21 31.39 11.21
CA ASP A 478 -0.93 31.98 11.64
C ASP A 478 -0.18 31.16 12.72
N ASP A 479 -0.42 29.86 12.82
CA ASP A 479 0.14 29.00 13.89
C ASP A 479 -0.07 29.59 15.30
N ASP A 480 -1.13 30.41 15.49
CA ASP A 480 -1.39 31.17 16.71
C ASP A 480 -2.09 30.33 17.78
N PRO A 481 -1.42 29.98 18.89
CA PRO A 481 -2.05 29.24 20.00
C PRO A 481 -3.25 29.98 20.62
N ALA A 482 -3.30 31.33 20.54
CA ALA A 482 -4.41 32.08 21.11
C ALA A 482 -5.67 31.99 20.25
N GLN A 483 -5.53 31.86 18.92
CA GLN A 483 -6.69 31.54 18.07
C GLN A 483 -7.19 30.14 18.32
N LEU A 484 -6.29 29.14 18.42
CA LEU A 484 -6.66 27.77 18.75
C LEU A 484 -7.33 27.69 20.13
N GLU A 485 -6.82 28.42 21.12
CA GLU A 485 -7.44 28.51 22.47
C GLU A 485 -8.88 29.01 22.40
N LYS A 486 -9.18 30.05 21.62
CA LYS A 486 -10.55 30.58 21.48
C LYS A 486 -11.50 29.54 20.90
N LEU A 487 -11.05 28.78 19.90
CA LEU A 487 -11.87 27.72 19.29
C LEU A 487 -12.06 26.54 20.26
N LEU A 488 -11.02 26.16 20.99
CA LEU A 488 -11.14 25.16 22.06
C LEU A 488 -12.09 25.61 23.15
N CYS A 489 -11.99 26.87 23.59
CA CYS A 489 -12.88 27.44 24.61
C CYS A 489 -14.34 27.36 24.13
N TRP A 490 -14.61 27.80 22.90
CA TRP A 490 -15.95 27.70 22.32
C TRP A 490 -16.43 26.24 22.28
N ALA A 491 -15.64 25.32 21.77
CA ALA A 491 -16.02 23.92 21.63
C ALA A 491 -16.28 23.23 22.99
N ILE A 492 -15.53 23.60 24.02
CA ILE A 492 -15.69 23.09 25.39
C ILE A 492 -16.96 23.65 26.05
N GLU A 493 -17.31 24.92 25.80
CA GLU A 493 -18.47 25.61 26.39
C GLU A 493 -19.78 25.33 25.64
N HIS A 494 -19.70 24.85 24.38
CA HIS A 494 -20.84 24.56 23.52
C HIS A 494 -20.87 23.08 23.03
N PRO A 495 -20.85 22.10 23.94
CA PRO A 495 -20.77 20.68 23.57
C PRO A 495 -21.98 20.16 22.80
N ALA A 496 -23.15 20.75 22.96
CA ALA A 496 -24.36 20.37 22.22
C ALA A 496 -24.29 20.83 20.75
N GLU A 497 -23.85 22.07 20.54
CA GLU A 497 -23.65 22.65 19.22
C GLU A 497 -22.52 21.92 18.46
N LEU A 498 -21.42 21.58 19.16
CA LEU A 498 -20.34 20.79 18.62
C LEU A 498 -20.82 19.39 18.19
N ALA A 499 -21.63 18.74 19.01
CA ALA A 499 -22.21 17.43 18.68
C ALA A 499 -23.24 17.50 17.55
N ALA A 500 -23.94 18.62 17.39
CA ALA A 500 -24.90 18.83 16.30
C ALA A 500 -24.25 18.90 14.91
N MET A 501 -22.94 19.13 14.81
CA MET A 501 -22.17 19.11 13.54
C MET A 501 -22.01 17.70 12.94
N HIS A 502 -22.46 16.65 13.62
CA HIS A 502 -22.26 15.25 13.24
C HIS A 502 -22.64 14.96 11.79
N ASP A 503 -23.85 15.34 11.37
CA ASP A 503 -24.35 15.00 10.04
C ASP A 503 -23.60 15.78 8.94
N ASP A 504 -23.21 17.02 9.21
CA ASP A 504 -22.41 17.82 8.28
C ASP A 504 -20.97 17.27 8.14
N CYS A 505 -20.36 16.83 9.23
CA CYS A 505 -19.06 16.14 9.21
C CYS A 505 -19.15 14.84 8.41
N ARG A 506 -20.22 14.06 8.56
CA ARG A 506 -20.48 12.86 7.75
C ARG A 506 -20.66 13.21 6.29
N ALA A 507 -21.42 14.24 5.96
CA ALA A 507 -21.61 14.71 4.59
C ALA A 507 -20.30 15.16 3.93
N LEU A 508 -19.42 15.83 4.69
CA LEU A 508 -18.08 16.21 4.24
C LEU A 508 -17.24 14.97 3.89
N TYR A 509 -17.24 13.95 4.76
CA TYR A 509 -16.59 12.66 4.47
C TYR A 509 -17.16 11.99 3.21
N GLU A 510 -18.47 11.85 3.13
CA GLU A 510 -19.15 11.16 2.01
C GLU A 510 -18.88 11.85 0.67
N ARG A 511 -18.85 13.17 0.67
CA ARG A 511 -18.62 13.99 -0.52
C ARG A 511 -17.21 13.88 -1.06
N TYR A 512 -16.20 13.88 -0.19
CA TYR A 512 -14.79 14.04 -0.60
C TYR A 512 -13.90 12.86 -0.29
N TYR A 513 -14.16 12.13 0.79
CA TYR A 513 -13.24 11.14 1.34
C TYR A 513 -13.75 9.71 1.27
N SER A 514 -15.00 9.48 0.83
CA SER A 514 -15.53 8.14 0.68
C SER A 514 -14.82 7.39 -0.46
N LYS A 515 -14.82 6.06 -0.39
CA LYS A 515 -14.29 5.21 -1.48
C LYS A 515 -14.98 5.50 -2.81
N GLU A 516 -16.27 5.78 -2.76
CA GLU A 516 -17.11 6.07 -3.92
C GLU A 516 -16.74 7.42 -4.56
N ALA A 517 -16.50 8.45 -3.73
CA ALA A 517 -16.04 9.77 -4.20
C ALA A 517 -14.67 9.66 -4.88
N PHE A 518 -13.74 8.98 -4.22
CA PHE A 518 -12.41 8.72 -4.78
C PHE A 518 -12.47 7.90 -6.07
N ALA A 519 -13.25 6.81 -6.08
CA ALA A 519 -13.38 5.97 -7.26
C ALA A 519 -13.92 6.73 -8.47
N ARG A 520 -14.91 7.60 -8.27
CA ARG A 520 -15.43 8.47 -9.34
C ARG A 520 -14.34 9.39 -9.89
N THR A 521 -13.64 10.11 -9.00
CA THR A 521 -12.65 11.11 -9.41
C THR A 521 -11.44 10.43 -10.08
N LEU A 522 -10.92 9.35 -9.51
CA LEU A 522 -9.79 8.61 -10.09
C LEU A 522 -10.18 8.01 -11.45
N THR A 523 -11.36 7.40 -11.56
CA THR A 523 -11.83 6.81 -12.83
C THR A 523 -11.93 7.86 -13.93
N THR A 524 -12.44 9.06 -13.62
CA THR A 524 -12.52 10.17 -14.56
C THR A 524 -11.12 10.61 -15.00
N ALA A 525 -10.21 10.87 -14.04
CA ALA A 525 -8.85 11.30 -14.35
C ALA A 525 -8.08 10.28 -15.21
N VAL A 526 -8.21 8.98 -14.90
CA VAL A 526 -7.57 7.91 -15.69
C VAL A 526 -8.14 7.84 -17.11
N LYS A 527 -9.46 7.90 -17.27
CA LYS A 527 -10.10 7.85 -18.60
C LYS A 527 -9.69 9.04 -19.45
N GLU A 528 -9.83 10.24 -18.94
CA GLU A 528 -9.49 11.47 -19.67
C GLU A 528 -8.03 11.49 -20.10
N LEU A 529 -7.12 11.05 -19.21
CA LEU A 529 -5.70 10.98 -19.52
C LEU A 529 -5.39 9.90 -20.57
N THR A 530 -5.94 8.71 -20.44
CA THR A 530 -5.70 7.62 -21.40
C THR A 530 -6.26 7.95 -22.78
N GLU A 531 -7.46 8.47 -22.86
CA GLU A 531 -8.09 8.92 -24.12
C GLU A 531 -7.28 10.05 -24.79
N LYS A 532 -6.78 11.01 -24.02
CA LYS A 532 -5.93 12.10 -24.52
C LYS A 532 -4.62 11.57 -25.11
N VAL A 533 -3.97 10.62 -24.46
CA VAL A 533 -2.72 10.01 -24.93
C VAL A 533 -2.97 9.14 -26.17
N GLU A 534 -4.04 8.35 -26.20
CA GLU A 534 -4.42 7.57 -27.39
C GLU A 534 -4.66 8.46 -28.62
N GLN A 535 -5.37 9.58 -28.45
CA GLN A 535 -5.59 10.56 -29.52
C GLN A 535 -4.27 11.21 -30.00
N TRP A 536 -3.31 11.40 -29.12
CA TRP A 536 -2.00 11.94 -29.47
C TRP A 536 -1.16 10.91 -30.23
N ASN A 537 -1.21 9.63 -29.81
CA ASN A 537 -0.48 8.52 -30.44
C ASN A 537 -1.00 8.18 -31.86
N ASN A 538 -2.27 8.51 -32.14
CA ASN A 538 -2.91 8.26 -33.43
C ASN A 538 -2.74 9.41 -34.46
N LYS A 539 -2.10 10.51 -34.05
CA LYS A 539 -1.75 11.66 -34.93
C LYS A 539 -0.32 11.56 -35.42
#